data_3f416690eb7213e3749076f557c3f0d7
#
_entry.id   3f416690eb7213e3749076f557c3f0d7
#
_cell.length_a   1.000
_cell.length_b   1.000
_cell.length_c   1.000
_cell.angle_alpha   90.00
_cell.angle_beta   90.00
_cell.angle_gamma   90.00
#
_symmetry.space_group_name_H-M   'P 1'
#
loop_
_entity.id
_entity.type
_entity.pdbx_description
1 polymer ?
#
loop_
_entity_poly.entity_id
_entity_poly.type
_entity_poly.pdbx_seq_one_letter_code
_entity_poly.pdbx_strand_id
1 'polypeptide(L)'
;MEITGIKVEASVLNQLGNDFALKLQELEHKIYQQAGEEFNLNSPKQLGHILFEKLNLPPIKKTKTGYSTSVEVLEQLKMKSPIVSEILDYRQIAKIQNTYVKGLLECIQPDGRIHTRYLQTLTATGRLSSVDPNLQNIPTRTDEGKQIRKAFVPSTKDGYIFSCDYSQVELRVLAHVSGDEHMQEAFKSGYDIHAHTAMKIFHLDSPDEVTPLMRRHAKAVNFGIVYGISDYGLSKNLGISRKQAKTFIDNYFEQYPQIKDYMDKAIKEAREKGYAETIMHRRRYLPDIHSKNFNVRSFAERTAINSPIQGSAADIIKIAMINMQKKLDELHLKTKMVLQVHDELIFDVPKAELDTIKKIVPEVMQSAVTLDVPLIADSNWGHNWYDAK
;
A
#
# COMPACT_ATOMS: atom_id res chain seq x y z
N MET A 1 -3.27 21.08 -3.16
CA MET A 1 -3.48 20.17 -2.02
C MET A 1 -2.99 20.78 -0.71
N GLU A 2 -1.70 21.10 -0.55
CA GLU A 2 -1.14 21.63 0.71
C GLU A 2 -1.85 22.90 1.21
N ILE A 3 -2.04 23.92 0.34
CA ILE A 3 -2.69 25.18 0.67
C ILE A 3 -4.19 24.97 0.98
N THR A 4 -4.85 24.11 0.23
CA THR A 4 -6.29 23.82 0.42
C THR A 4 -6.53 23.01 1.69
N GLY A 5 -5.70 22.00 1.95
CA GLY A 5 -5.90 21.03 3.01
C GLY A 5 -7.17 20.20 2.84
N ILE A 6 -7.41 19.28 3.76
CA ILE A 6 -8.63 18.47 3.83
C ILE A 6 -9.36 18.75 5.15
N LYS A 7 -10.69 18.93 5.09
CA LYS A 7 -11.51 19.18 6.28
C LYS A 7 -11.61 17.94 7.15
N VAL A 8 -11.47 18.13 8.46
CA VAL A 8 -11.52 17.07 9.47
C VAL A 8 -12.56 17.40 10.53
N GLU A 9 -13.40 16.43 10.83
CA GLU A 9 -14.40 16.51 11.89
C GLU A 9 -13.78 15.99 13.20
N ALA A 10 -13.34 16.92 14.06
CA ALA A 10 -12.67 16.59 15.33
C ALA A 10 -13.55 15.76 16.28
N SER A 11 -14.87 15.96 16.24
CA SER A 11 -15.82 15.18 17.06
C SER A 11 -15.77 13.69 16.74
N VAL A 12 -15.59 13.32 15.47
CA VAL A 12 -15.45 11.91 15.05
C VAL A 12 -14.16 11.31 15.60
N LEU A 13 -13.03 12.03 15.51
CA LEU A 13 -11.75 11.56 16.09
C LEU A 13 -11.84 11.42 17.61
N ASN A 14 -12.47 12.36 18.29
CA ASN A 14 -12.66 12.28 19.75
C ASN A 14 -13.51 11.07 20.16
N GLN A 15 -14.61 10.80 19.43
CA GLN A 15 -15.44 9.62 19.68
C GLN A 15 -14.65 8.32 19.49
N LEU A 16 -13.93 8.19 18.36
CA LEU A 16 -13.06 7.04 18.10
C LEU A 16 -11.98 6.89 19.18
N GLY A 17 -11.43 8.01 19.64
CA GLY A 17 -10.45 8.02 20.73
C GLY A 17 -11.00 7.45 22.04
N ASN A 18 -12.23 7.78 22.40
CA ASN A 18 -12.91 7.24 23.58
C ASN A 18 -13.18 5.72 23.40
N ASP A 19 -13.68 5.30 22.25
CA ASP A 19 -13.96 3.90 21.97
C ASP A 19 -12.69 3.05 22.01
N PHE A 20 -11.59 3.56 21.46
CA PHE A 20 -10.30 2.86 21.49
C PHE A 20 -9.69 2.84 22.90
N ALA A 21 -9.88 3.88 23.70
CA ALA A 21 -9.41 3.90 25.09
C ALA A 21 -10.10 2.81 25.92
N LEU A 22 -11.40 2.64 25.78
CA LEU A 22 -12.13 1.55 26.45
C LEU A 22 -11.63 0.18 26.00
N LYS A 23 -11.46 -0.03 24.69
CA LYS A 23 -10.94 -1.29 24.15
C LYS A 23 -9.52 -1.60 24.62
N LEU A 24 -8.67 -0.59 24.73
CA LEU A 24 -7.31 -0.73 25.30
C LEU A 24 -7.35 -1.15 26.76
N GLN A 25 -8.21 -0.56 27.59
CA GLN A 25 -8.37 -0.96 28.99
C GLN A 25 -8.83 -2.40 29.14
N GLU A 26 -9.78 -2.85 28.30
CA GLU A 26 -10.24 -4.24 28.30
C GLU A 26 -9.11 -5.21 27.94
N LEU A 27 -8.30 -4.87 26.93
CA LEU A 27 -7.16 -5.68 26.51
C LEU A 27 -6.06 -5.71 27.57
N GLU A 28 -5.73 -4.57 28.19
CA GLU A 28 -4.78 -4.50 29.32
C GLU A 28 -5.20 -5.43 30.45
N HIS A 29 -6.47 -5.36 30.86
CA HIS A 29 -6.97 -6.21 31.92
C HIS A 29 -6.83 -7.71 31.61
N LYS A 30 -7.21 -8.12 30.39
CA LYS A 30 -7.05 -9.51 29.93
C LYS A 30 -5.58 -9.96 29.90
N ILE A 31 -4.71 -9.11 29.40
CA ILE A 31 -3.27 -9.39 29.33
C ILE A 31 -2.68 -9.53 30.74
N TYR A 32 -3.01 -8.63 31.67
CA TYR A 32 -2.52 -8.71 33.05
C TYR A 32 -3.05 -9.93 33.81
N GLN A 33 -4.31 -10.31 33.57
CA GLN A 33 -4.85 -11.56 34.13
C GLN A 33 -4.06 -12.78 33.66
N GLN A 34 -3.74 -12.88 32.38
CA GLN A 34 -2.97 -14.00 31.83
C GLN A 34 -1.50 -13.97 32.22
N ALA A 35 -0.92 -12.77 32.36
CA ALA A 35 0.44 -12.60 32.84
C ALA A 35 0.58 -12.86 34.35
N GLY A 36 -0.50 -12.72 35.12
CA GLY A 36 -0.50 -12.83 36.57
C GLY A 36 0.13 -11.63 37.30
N GLU A 37 0.36 -10.53 36.59
CA GLU A 37 0.88 -9.26 37.11
C GLU A 37 0.67 -8.11 36.13
N GLU A 38 0.68 -6.88 36.63
CA GLU A 38 0.71 -5.67 35.83
C GLU A 38 2.15 -5.33 35.38
N PHE A 39 2.32 -4.89 34.17
CA PHE A 39 3.59 -4.48 33.59
C PHE A 39 3.39 -3.46 32.47
N ASN A 40 4.45 -2.78 32.05
CA ASN A 40 4.37 -1.84 30.94
C ASN A 40 4.38 -2.57 29.59
N LEU A 41 3.20 -2.70 28.95
CA LEU A 41 3.01 -3.32 27.63
C LEU A 41 3.80 -2.65 26.50
N ASN A 42 4.14 -1.37 26.66
CA ASN A 42 4.95 -0.61 25.72
C ASN A 42 6.46 -0.77 25.94
N SER A 43 6.87 -1.50 27.00
CA SER A 43 8.27 -1.82 27.26
C SER A 43 8.66 -3.17 26.64
N PRO A 44 9.47 -3.22 25.56
CA PRO A 44 9.92 -4.49 25.00
C PRO A 44 10.64 -5.39 25.98
N LYS A 45 11.35 -4.78 26.96
CA LYS A 45 12.08 -5.51 28.00
C LYS A 45 11.14 -6.23 28.97
N GLN A 46 10.13 -5.51 29.51
CA GLN A 46 9.17 -6.10 30.43
C GLN A 46 8.29 -7.14 29.70
N LEU A 47 7.83 -6.83 28.52
CA LEU A 47 7.07 -7.79 27.72
C LEU A 47 7.88 -9.05 27.37
N GLY A 48 9.17 -8.90 27.03
CA GLY A 48 10.06 -10.02 26.80
C GLY A 48 10.23 -10.90 28.04
N HIS A 49 10.37 -10.31 29.22
CA HIS A 49 10.41 -11.03 30.49
C HIS A 49 9.13 -11.85 30.72
N ILE A 50 7.97 -11.22 30.59
CA ILE A 50 6.68 -11.92 30.74
C ILE A 50 6.55 -13.10 29.77
N LEU A 51 6.77 -12.88 28.48
CA LEU A 51 6.51 -13.89 27.46
C LEU A 51 7.52 -15.05 27.51
N PHE A 52 8.82 -14.75 27.65
CA PHE A 52 9.87 -15.74 27.44
C PHE A 52 10.46 -16.31 28.75
N GLU A 53 10.38 -15.58 29.87
CA GLU A 53 10.90 -16.06 31.15
C GLU A 53 9.78 -16.53 32.08
N LYS A 54 8.68 -15.78 32.20
CA LYS A 54 7.56 -16.14 33.09
C LYS A 54 6.62 -17.17 32.46
N LEU A 55 6.17 -16.91 31.23
CA LEU A 55 5.25 -17.80 30.51
C LEU A 55 5.99 -18.89 29.70
N ASN A 56 7.29 -18.91 29.70
CA ASN A 56 8.16 -19.91 29.07
C ASN A 56 7.83 -20.14 27.58
N LEU A 57 7.41 -19.09 26.84
CA LEU A 57 7.24 -19.20 25.40
C LEU A 57 8.60 -19.35 24.72
N PRO A 58 8.71 -20.12 23.62
CA PRO A 58 9.98 -20.32 22.94
C PRO A 58 10.47 -19.01 22.30
N PRO A 59 11.67 -18.53 22.62
CA PRO A 59 12.23 -17.34 22.01
C PRO A 59 12.63 -17.63 20.56
N ILE A 60 12.15 -16.81 19.62
CA ILE A 60 12.42 -16.95 18.18
C ILE A 60 13.67 -16.17 17.77
N LYS A 61 13.84 -14.96 18.35
CA LYS A 61 14.93 -14.04 18.00
C LYS A 61 15.42 -13.28 19.22
N LYS A 62 16.74 -13.19 19.37
CA LYS A 62 17.39 -12.32 20.37
C LYS A 62 17.89 -11.02 19.71
N THR A 63 17.87 -9.94 20.48
CA THR A 63 18.47 -8.64 20.14
C THR A 63 19.65 -8.38 21.07
N LYS A 64 20.39 -7.29 20.84
CA LYS A 64 21.49 -6.88 21.74
C LYS A 64 21.02 -6.59 23.18
N THR A 65 19.75 -6.25 23.36
CA THR A 65 19.17 -5.82 24.63
C THR A 65 18.19 -6.82 25.24
N GLY A 66 18.05 -8.02 24.67
CA GLY A 66 17.15 -9.07 25.17
C GLY A 66 16.39 -9.79 24.07
N TYR A 67 15.21 -10.32 24.39
CA TYR A 67 14.35 -11.02 23.45
C TYR A 67 13.60 -10.04 22.52
N SER A 68 13.51 -10.39 21.24
CA SER A 68 12.69 -9.61 20.30
C SER A 68 11.21 -9.84 20.57
N THR A 69 10.47 -8.73 20.70
CA THR A 69 8.99 -8.73 20.74
C THR A 69 8.41 -8.02 19.53
N SER A 70 9.11 -8.07 18.36
CA SER A 70 8.62 -7.49 17.12
C SER A 70 7.34 -8.20 16.65
N VAL A 71 6.56 -7.52 15.79
CA VAL A 71 5.32 -8.09 15.25
C VAL A 71 5.57 -9.44 14.58
N GLU A 72 6.67 -9.57 13.81
CA GLU A 72 7.02 -10.82 13.12
C GLU A 72 7.30 -11.98 14.10
N VAL A 73 7.87 -11.68 15.27
CA VAL A 73 8.11 -12.68 16.32
C VAL A 73 6.80 -13.04 17.00
N LEU A 74 5.97 -12.06 17.35
CA LEU A 74 4.69 -12.31 18.01
C LEU A 74 3.71 -13.07 17.12
N GLU A 75 3.64 -12.75 15.82
CA GLU A 75 2.81 -13.49 14.87
C GLU A 75 3.15 -14.99 14.80
N GLN A 76 4.43 -15.36 14.90
CA GLN A 76 4.85 -16.77 14.96
C GLN A 76 4.46 -17.45 16.28
N LEU A 77 4.23 -16.68 17.34
CA LEU A 77 3.84 -17.20 18.66
C LEU A 77 2.32 -17.19 18.89
N LYS A 78 1.55 -16.55 17.99
CA LYS A 78 0.11 -16.34 18.12
C LYS A 78 -0.68 -17.62 18.42
N MET A 79 -0.31 -18.73 17.78
CA MET A 79 -0.98 -20.03 18.00
C MET A 79 -0.52 -20.77 19.27
N LYS A 80 0.48 -20.24 19.98
CA LYS A 80 1.05 -20.89 21.17
C LYS A 80 0.48 -20.40 22.48
N SER A 81 -0.06 -19.16 22.50
CA SER A 81 -0.66 -18.60 23.71
C SER A 81 -1.64 -17.47 23.35
N PRO A 82 -2.84 -17.46 23.96
CA PRO A 82 -3.86 -16.43 23.75
C PRO A 82 -3.36 -15.00 24.04
N ILE A 83 -2.53 -14.82 25.06
CA ILE A 83 -1.97 -13.52 25.46
C ILE A 83 -1.25 -12.84 24.29
N VAL A 84 -0.62 -13.61 23.40
CA VAL A 84 0.12 -13.06 22.24
C VAL A 84 -0.82 -12.36 21.25
N SER A 85 -2.01 -12.95 21.01
CA SER A 85 -3.02 -12.33 20.16
C SER A 85 -3.50 -11.00 20.74
N GLU A 86 -3.79 -10.99 22.03
CA GLU A 86 -4.25 -9.78 22.74
C GLU A 86 -3.20 -8.68 22.77
N ILE A 87 -1.91 -9.04 22.92
CA ILE A 87 -0.79 -8.08 22.83
C ILE A 87 -0.67 -7.49 21.42
N LEU A 88 -0.85 -8.29 20.39
CA LEU A 88 -0.85 -7.81 19.00
C LEU A 88 -2.00 -6.82 18.77
N ASP A 89 -3.21 -7.17 19.22
CA ASP A 89 -4.40 -6.32 19.12
C ASP A 89 -4.22 -5.01 19.92
N TYR A 90 -3.71 -5.10 21.16
CA TYR A 90 -3.39 -3.93 21.97
C TYR A 90 -2.41 -2.99 21.27
N ARG A 91 -1.30 -3.51 20.76
CA ARG A 91 -0.30 -2.69 20.06
C ARG A 91 -0.83 -2.04 18.80
N GLN A 92 -1.68 -2.74 18.06
CA GLN A 92 -2.33 -2.21 16.87
C GLN A 92 -3.23 -1.02 17.23
N ILE A 93 -4.13 -1.19 18.21
CA ILE A 93 -5.07 -0.15 18.62
C ILE A 93 -4.33 1.01 19.29
N ALA A 94 -3.34 0.75 20.15
CA ALA A 94 -2.53 1.79 20.78
C ALA A 94 -1.79 2.65 19.74
N LYS A 95 -1.27 2.03 18.65
CA LYS A 95 -0.65 2.75 17.54
C LYS A 95 -1.67 3.64 16.83
N ILE A 96 -2.86 3.12 16.54
CA ILE A 96 -3.94 3.90 15.89
C ILE A 96 -4.34 5.07 16.78
N GLN A 97 -4.57 4.83 18.05
CA GLN A 97 -4.94 5.84 19.05
C GLN A 97 -3.90 6.97 19.13
N ASN A 98 -2.62 6.63 19.26
CA ASN A 98 -1.58 7.63 19.46
C ASN A 98 -1.18 8.35 18.16
N THR A 99 -1.01 7.61 17.07
CA THR A 99 -0.51 8.18 15.81
C THR A 99 -1.61 8.88 15.02
N TYR A 100 -2.80 8.28 14.94
CA TYR A 100 -3.85 8.79 14.05
C TYR A 100 -4.94 9.55 14.79
N VAL A 101 -5.40 9.12 15.97
CA VAL A 101 -6.40 9.91 16.70
C VAL A 101 -5.77 11.16 17.29
N LYS A 102 -4.84 10.98 18.24
CA LYS A 102 -4.19 12.12 18.93
C LYS A 102 -3.35 12.96 17.97
N GLY A 103 -2.51 12.31 17.15
CA GLY A 103 -1.65 13.04 16.22
C GLY A 103 -2.40 13.84 15.18
N LEU A 104 -3.54 13.37 14.66
CA LEU A 104 -4.36 14.14 13.72
C LEU A 104 -5.08 15.30 14.42
N LEU A 105 -5.61 15.10 15.63
CA LEU A 105 -6.24 16.17 16.39
C LEU A 105 -5.29 17.36 16.62
N GLU A 106 -4.02 17.09 16.91
CA GLU A 106 -2.98 18.11 17.09
C GLU A 106 -2.63 18.86 15.79
N CYS A 107 -2.91 18.25 14.61
CA CYS A 107 -2.62 18.82 13.30
C CYS A 107 -3.77 19.64 12.71
N ILE A 108 -4.96 19.64 13.32
CA ILE A 108 -6.10 20.42 12.83
C ILE A 108 -5.81 21.91 13.04
N GLN A 109 -5.81 22.67 11.94
CA GLN A 109 -5.59 24.10 11.95
C GLN A 109 -6.88 24.88 12.30
N PRO A 110 -6.81 26.20 12.59
CA PRO A 110 -7.98 27.03 12.94
C PRO A 110 -9.11 27.03 11.89
N ASP A 111 -8.80 26.71 10.64
CA ASP A 111 -9.79 26.57 9.55
C ASP A 111 -10.52 25.20 9.55
N GLY A 112 -10.23 24.34 10.54
CA GLY A 112 -10.80 23.00 10.66
C GLY A 112 -10.22 21.98 9.66
N ARG A 113 -9.04 22.24 9.10
CA ARG A 113 -8.40 21.40 8.10
C ARG A 113 -7.05 20.90 8.56
N ILE A 114 -6.61 19.82 7.93
CA ILE A 114 -5.23 19.32 8.00
C ILE A 114 -4.54 19.64 6.67
N HIS A 115 -3.40 20.30 6.77
CA HIS A 115 -2.55 20.70 5.66
C HIS A 115 -1.28 19.85 5.67
N THR A 116 -1.37 18.66 5.09
CA THR A 116 -0.16 17.83 4.92
C THR A 116 0.80 18.49 3.94
N ARG A 117 2.07 18.22 4.09
CA ARG A 117 3.12 18.65 3.19
C ARG A 117 3.62 17.48 2.34
N TYR A 118 3.85 17.71 1.04
CA TYR A 118 4.34 16.68 0.12
C TYR A 118 5.81 16.91 -0.24
N LEU A 119 6.68 16.00 0.20
CA LEU A 119 8.07 15.98 -0.21
C LEU A 119 8.18 15.33 -1.60
N GLN A 120 8.50 16.14 -2.61
CA GLN A 120 8.50 15.71 -4.02
C GLN A 120 9.80 15.01 -4.43
N THR A 121 10.89 15.25 -3.70
CA THR A 121 12.24 14.80 -4.04
C THR A 121 12.83 13.79 -3.06
N LEU A 122 12.05 13.34 -2.07
CA LEU A 122 12.54 12.43 -1.02
C LEU A 122 12.67 10.99 -1.53
N THR A 123 11.67 10.49 -2.24
CA THR A 123 11.65 9.09 -2.65
C THR A 123 12.47 8.87 -3.91
N ALA A 124 13.25 7.80 -3.94
CA ALA A 124 14.07 7.45 -5.10
C ALA A 124 13.24 6.97 -6.33
N THR A 125 11.95 6.70 -6.15
CA THR A 125 11.01 6.27 -7.20
C THR A 125 10.26 7.43 -7.84
N GLY A 126 10.36 8.65 -7.30
CA GLY A 126 9.57 9.78 -7.73
C GLY A 126 8.15 9.85 -7.12
N ARG A 127 7.76 8.89 -6.26
CA ARG A 127 6.52 9.00 -5.47
C ARG A 127 6.58 10.22 -4.55
N LEU A 128 5.44 10.82 -4.28
CA LEU A 128 5.28 11.82 -3.23
C LEU A 128 5.39 11.15 -1.85
N SER A 129 5.88 11.89 -0.87
CA SER A 129 5.86 11.49 0.54
C SER A 129 5.11 12.54 1.35
N SER A 130 4.01 12.17 1.96
CA SER A 130 3.21 13.03 2.83
C SER A 130 3.82 13.08 4.23
N VAL A 131 3.98 14.30 4.77
CA VAL A 131 4.54 14.55 6.11
C VAL A 131 3.78 15.67 6.83
N ASP A 132 3.88 15.71 8.13
CA ASP A 132 3.36 16.77 9.01
C ASP A 132 1.85 17.07 8.84
N PRO A 133 0.94 16.07 8.96
CA PRO A 133 1.12 14.66 9.23
C PRO A 133 1.22 13.80 7.96
N ASN A 134 1.67 12.53 8.09
CA ASN A 134 1.63 11.59 6.99
C ASN A 134 0.22 10.99 6.81
N LEU A 135 -0.54 11.49 5.84
CA LEU A 135 -1.89 11.02 5.51
C LEU A 135 -1.90 9.82 4.55
N GLN A 136 -0.75 9.45 3.96
CA GLN A 136 -0.63 8.29 3.07
C GLN A 136 -0.56 6.96 3.81
N ASN A 137 -0.31 6.98 5.12
CA ASN A 137 -0.12 5.78 5.94
C ASN A 137 -1.31 5.47 6.87
N ILE A 138 -2.45 6.12 6.71
CA ILE A 138 -3.67 5.78 7.48
C ILE A 138 -4.03 4.33 7.17
N PRO A 139 -4.15 3.44 8.18
CA PRO A 139 -4.34 2.02 7.96
C PRO A 139 -5.61 1.71 7.18
N THR A 140 -5.51 0.75 6.23
CA THR A 140 -6.62 0.33 5.36
C THR A 140 -7.00 -1.12 5.52
N ARG A 141 -6.20 -1.90 6.26
CA ARG A 141 -6.41 -3.35 6.39
C ARG A 141 -7.25 -3.74 7.59
N THR A 142 -7.22 -2.93 8.64
CA THR A 142 -7.95 -3.19 9.88
C THR A 142 -9.18 -2.31 9.98
N ASP A 143 -10.22 -2.80 10.61
CA ASP A 143 -11.48 -2.04 10.73
C ASP A 143 -11.30 -0.79 11.58
N GLU A 144 -10.53 -0.87 12.67
CA GLU A 144 -10.18 0.28 13.50
C GLU A 144 -9.43 1.37 12.70
N GLY A 145 -8.46 0.95 11.88
CA GLY A 145 -7.70 1.89 11.04
C GLY A 145 -8.56 2.57 9.99
N LYS A 146 -9.46 1.81 9.34
CA LYS A 146 -10.39 2.36 8.35
C LYS A 146 -11.32 3.42 8.94
N GLN A 147 -11.77 3.25 10.20
CA GLN A 147 -12.67 4.19 10.88
C GLN A 147 -12.10 5.61 10.96
N ILE A 148 -10.77 5.78 11.02
CA ILE A 148 -10.11 7.09 11.01
C ILE A 148 -10.53 7.92 9.80
N ARG A 149 -10.76 7.29 8.66
CA ARG A 149 -11.18 7.97 7.42
C ARG A 149 -12.56 8.61 7.50
N LYS A 150 -13.41 8.21 8.45
CA LYS A 150 -14.70 8.85 8.70
C LYS A 150 -14.58 10.30 9.17
N ALA A 151 -13.45 10.66 9.75
CA ALA A 151 -13.20 12.02 10.19
C ALA A 151 -12.91 13.01 9.05
N PHE A 152 -12.54 12.51 7.86
CA PHE A 152 -12.24 13.35 6.70
C PHE A 152 -13.52 13.56 5.88
N VAL A 153 -14.00 14.80 5.88
CA VAL A 153 -15.32 15.17 5.39
C VAL A 153 -15.24 16.30 4.34
N PRO A 154 -16.26 16.48 3.49
CA PRO A 154 -16.29 17.60 2.55
C PRO A 154 -16.43 18.94 3.25
N SER A 155 -16.03 20.02 2.58
CA SER A 155 -16.10 21.39 3.08
C SER A 155 -17.52 21.88 3.27
N THR A 156 -18.44 21.44 2.43
CA THR A 156 -19.86 21.79 2.48
C THR A 156 -20.68 20.66 3.08
N LYS A 157 -21.73 20.98 3.83
CA LYS A 157 -22.53 19.98 4.57
C LYS A 157 -23.17 18.93 3.67
N ASP A 158 -23.53 19.29 2.46
CA ASP A 158 -24.15 18.44 1.44
C ASP A 158 -23.16 18.02 0.32
N GLY A 159 -21.87 18.30 0.50
CA GLY A 159 -20.82 17.92 -0.42
C GLY A 159 -20.41 16.45 -0.29
N TYR A 160 -19.41 16.08 -1.08
CA TYR A 160 -18.89 14.72 -1.13
C TYR A 160 -17.37 14.72 -1.10
N ILE A 161 -16.80 13.70 -0.46
CA ILE A 161 -15.46 13.24 -0.75
C ILE A 161 -15.56 12.31 -1.95
N PHE A 162 -14.77 12.55 -2.97
CA PHE A 162 -14.69 11.73 -4.17
C PHE A 162 -13.28 11.15 -4.26
N SER A 163 -13.18 9.84 -4.40
CA SER A 163 -11.92 9.12 -4.56
C SER A 163 -11.85 8.50 -5.93
N CYS A 164 -10.70 8.57 -6.58
CA CYS A 164 -10.42 7.86 -7.82
C CYS A 164 -9.04 7.24 -7.77
N ASP A 165 -8.97 5.92 -7.97
CA ASP A 165 -7.77 5.09 -7.79
C ASP A 165 -7.44 4.33 -9.07
N TYR A 166 -6.16 4.31 -9.46
CA TYR A 166 -5.74 3.50 -10.59
C TYR A 166 -5.83 2.00 -10.29
N SER A 167 -6.52 1.28 -11.15
CA SER A 167 -6.62 -0.18 -11.07
C SER A 167 -5.36 -0.83 -11.62
N GLN A 168 -4.56 -1.47 -10.75
CA GLN A 168 -3.39 -2.29 -11.12
C GLN A 168 -2.34 -1.54 -11.97
N VAL A 169 -2.10 -0.26 -11.73
CA VAL A 169 -1.23 0.58 -12.57
C VAL A 169 0.18 0.00 -12.76
N GLU A 170 0.80 -0.53 -11.70
CA GLU A 170 2.14 -1.14 -11.79
C GLU A 170 2.16 -2.38 -12.70
N LEU A 171 1.13 -3.22 -12.66
CA LEU A 171 1.04 -4.38 -13.55
C LEU A 171 0.73 -3.96 -15.00
N ARG A 172 -0.03 -2.90 -15.22
CA ARG A 172 -0.26 -2.33 -16.55
C ARG A 172 1.00 -1.73 -17.14
N VAL A 173 1.78 -1.03 -16.31
CA VAL A 173 3.12 -0.56 -16.71
C VAL A 173 4.03 -1.74 -17.03
N LEU A 174 4.04 -2.80 -16.21
CA LEU A 174 4.81 -4.02 -16.50
C LEU A 174 4.42 -4.64 -17.85
N ALA A 175 3.13 -4.79 -18.13
CA ALA A 175 2.62 -5.29 -19.40
C ALA A 175 3.10 -4.45 -20.60
N HIS A 176 3.14 -3.12 -20.44
CA HIS A 176 3.64 -2.20 -21.46
C HIS A 176 5.16 -2.31 -21.65
N VAL A 177 5.96 -2.21 -20.59
CA VAL A 177 7.44 -2.18 -20.73
C VAL A 177 8.04 -3.54 -21.08
N SER A 178 7.37 -4.63 -20.70
CA SER A 178 7.79 -5.99 -21.10
C SER A 178 7.37 -6.35 -22.52
N GLY A 179 6.29 -5.76 -23.02
CA GLY A 179 5.68 -6.14 -24.28
C GLY A 179 5.01 -7.52 -24.24
N ASP A 180 4.75 -8.08 -23.05
CA ASP A 180 4.18 -9.43 -22.91
C ASP A 180 2.75 -9.47 -23.45
N GLU A 181 2.58 -10.19 -24.55
CA GLU A 181 1.32 -10.27 -25.30
C GLU A 181 0.20 -10.89 -24.48
N HIS A 182 0.49 -11.92 -23.69
CA HIS A 182 -0.52 -12.59 -22.87
C HIS A 182 -1.02 -11.68 -21.74
N MET A 183 -0.11 -10.94 -21.10
CA MET A 183 -0.50 -9.98 -20.06
C MET A 183 -1.24 -8.78 -20.67
N GLN A 184 -0.80 -8.28 -21.82
CA GLN A 184 -1.50 -7.20 -22.52
C GLN A 184 -2.92 -7.61 -22.90
N GLU A 185 -3.10 -8.82 -23.49
CA GLU A 185 -4.41 -9.34 -23.86
C GLU A 185 -5.34 -9.50 -22.65
N ALA A 186 -4.82 -10.01 -21.53
CA ALA A 186 -5.59 -10.12 -20.29
C ALA A 186 -6.13 -8.75 -19.83
N PHE A 187 -5.33 -7.68 -19.93
CA PHE A 187 -5.77 -6.33 -19.58
C PHE A 187 -6.74 -5.73 -20.63
N LYS A 188 -6.54 -5.97 -21.91
CA LYS A 188 -7.43 -5.50 -23.00
C LYS A 188 -8.80 -6.15 -22.95
N SER A 189 -8.84 -7.43 -22.57
CA SER A 189 -10.09 -8.20 -22.42
C SER A 189 -10.87 -7.86 -21.16
N GLY A 190 -10.32 -7.05 -20.25
CA GLY A 190 -10.97 -6.67 -18.99
C GLY A 190 -11.04 -7.79 -17.94
N TYR A 191 -10.30 -8.88 -18.10
CA TYR A 191 -10.23 -9.95 -17.13
C TYR A 191 -9.53 -9.50 -15.82
N ASP A 192 -9.94 -10.09 -14.72
CA ASP A 192 -9.20 -9.99 -13.46
C ASP A 192 -7.80 -10.62 -13.63
N ILE A 193 -6.78 -9.79 -13.71
CA ILE A 193 -5.40 -10.23 -13.93
C ILE A 193 -4.92 -11.25 -12.90
N HIS A 194 -5.40 -11.16 -11.64
CA HIS A 194 -5.02 -12.12 -10.60
C HIS A 194 -5.73 -13.46 -10.79
N ALA A 195 -6.98 -13.46 -11.23
CA ALA A 195 -7.70 -14.68 -11.60
C ALA A 195 -7.09 -15.32 -12.85
N HIS A 196 -6.79 -14.51 -13.88
CA HIS A 196 -6.10 -14.99 -15.07
C HIS A 196 -4.74 -15.62 -14.75
N THR A 197 -3.92 -14.96 -13.93
CA THR A 197 -2.65 -15.52 -13.47
C THR A 197 -2.85 -16.79 -12.65
N ALA A 198 -3.89 -16.88 -11.80
CA ALA A 198 -4.20 -18.08 -11.03
C ALA A 198 -4.51 -19.27 -11.96
N MET A 199 -5.36 -19.07 -12.97
CA MET A 199 -5.63 -20.13 -13.96
C MET A 199 -4.35 -20.71 -14.54
N LYS A 200 -3.39 -19.85 -14.87
CA LYS A 200 -2.12 -20.24 -15.50
C LYS A 200 -1.18 -20.94 -14.51
N ILE A 201 -1.01 -20.39 -13.31
CA ILE A 201 -0.12 -20.97 -12.28
C ILE A 201 -0.63 -22.33 -11.82
N PHE A 202 -1.95 -22.53 -11.73
CA PHE A 202 -2.59 -23.76 -11.23
C PHE A 202 -3.08 -24.67 -12.33
N HIS A 203 -2.84 -24.33 -13.62
CA HIS A 203 -3.26 -25.11 -14.80
C HIS A 203 -4.77 -25.39 -14.82
N LEU A 204 -5.58 -24.34 -14.62
CA LEU A 204 -7.04 -24.42 -14.65
C LEU A 204 -7.59 -24.05 -16.04
N ASP A 205 -8.67 -24.67 -16.44
CA ASP A 205 -9.29 -24.44 -17.75
C ASP A 205 -10.32 -23.30 -17.72
N SER A 206 -10.89 -23.00 -16.54
CA SER A 206 -11.94 -21.98 -16.37
C SER A 206 -11.67 -21.02 -15.22
N PRO A 207 -12.04 -19.72 -15.36
CA PRO A 207 -12.02 -18.76 -14.25
C PRO A 207 -12.87 -19.19 -13.05
N ASP A 208 -13.94 -19.96 -13.27
CA ASP A 208 -14.85 -20.45 -12.22
C ASP A 208 -14.18 -21.45 -11.26
N GLU A 209 -13.08 -22.05 -11.69
CA GLU A 209 -12.26 -22.95 -10.87
C GLU A 209 -11.32 -22.21 -9.93
N VAL A 210 -11.15 -20.91 -10.11
CA VAL A 210 -10.22 -20.10 -9.32
C VAL A 210 -10.80 -19.83 -7.94
N THR A 211 -10.27 -20.52 -6.92
CA THR A 211 -10.66 -20.27 -5.53
C THR A 211 -10.11 -18.93 -5.02
N PRO A 212 -10.72 -18.33 -3.96
CA PRO A 212 -10.18 -17.12 -3.33
C PRO A 212 -8.73 -17.28 -2.86
N LEU A 213 -8.33 -18.48 -2.43
CA LEU A 213 -6.96 -18.78 -2.02
C LEU A 213 -5.99 -18.76 -3.21
N MET A 214 -6.35 -19.38 -4.31
CA MET A 214 -5.56 -19.38 -5.55
C MET A 214 -5.38 -17.96 -6.09
N ARG A 215 -6.45 -17.16 -6.13
CA ARG A 215 -6.39 -15.76 -6.52
C ARG A 215 -5.47 -14.94 -5.61
N ARG A 216 -5.50 -15.19 -4.29
CA ARG A 216 -4.60 -14.57 -3.32
C ARG A 216 -3.14 -14.95 -3.57
N HIS A 217 -2.86 -16.22 -3.87
CA HIS A 217 -1.53 -16.69 -4.23
C HIS A 217 -1.03 -16.02 -5.51
N ALA A 218 -1.86 -16.00 -6.56
CA ALA A 218 -1.52 -15.34 -7.83
C ALA A 218 -1.29 -13.84 -7.65
N LYS A 219 -2.08 -13.16 -6.81
CA LYS A 219 -1.85 -11.76 -6.46
C LYS A 219 -0.47 -11.56 -5.81
N ALA A 220 -0.07 -12.44 -4.90
CA ALA A 220 1.24 -12.36 -4.27
C ALA A 220 2.38 -12.66 -5.26
N VAL A 221 2.18 -13.56 -6.23
CA VAL A 221 3.14 -13.80 -7.33
C VAL A 221 3.25 -12.58 -8.23
N ASN A 222 2.14 -12.04 -8.73
CA ASN A 222 2.13 -10.86 -9.60
C ASN A 222 2.90 -9.68 -8.99
N PHE A 223 2.57 -9.30 -7.75
CA PHE A 223 3.31 -8.23 -7.07
C PHE A 223 4.73 -8.63 -6.71
N GLY A 224 4.93 -9.89 -6.29
CA GLY A 224 6.26 -10.40 -5.99
C GLY A 224 7.23 -10.25 -7.18
N ILE A 225 6.79 -10.59 -8.38
CA ILE A 225 7.59 -10.47 -9.61
C ILE A 225 7.95 -9.01 -9.88
N VAL A 226 7.00 -8.07 -9.78
CA VAL A 226 7.27 -6.62 -9.90
C VAL A 226 8.38 -6.16 -8.96
N TYR A 227 8.44 -6.74 -7.74
CA TYR A 227 9.45 -6.42 -6.74
C TYR A 227 10.69 -7.34 -6.77
N GLY A 228 10.79 -8.22 -7.76
CA GLY A 228 11.93 -9.14 -7.89
C GLY A 228 12.03 -10.15 -6.75
N ILE A 229 10.89 -10.68 -6.28
CA ILE A 229 10.84 -11.63 -5.16
C ILE A 229 11.54 -12.93 -5.51
N SER A 230 12.28 -13.51 -4.53
CA SER A 230 12.85 -14.86 -4.64
C SER A 230 11.83 -15.93 -4.21
N ASP A 231 12.10 -17.18 -4.59
CA ASP A 231 11.36 -18.35 -4.11
C ASP A 231 11.28 -18.43 -2.57
N TYR A 232 12.37 -18.07 -1.89
CA TYR A 232 12.39 -17.97 -0.44
C TYR A 232 11.45 -16.85 0.08
N GLY A 233 11.51 -15.68 -0.51
CA GLY A 233 10.65 -14.56 -0.14
C GLY A 233 9.16 -14.90 -0.34
N LEU A 234 8.83 -15.48 -1.49
CA LEU A 234 7.45 -15.88 -1.81
C LEU A 234 6.97 -17.00 -0.87
N SER A 235 7.80 -18.00 -0.57
CA SER A 235 7.45 -19.08 0.36
C SER A 235 7.10 -18.55 1.75
N LYS A 236 7.83 -17.56 2.26
CA LYS A 236 7.55 -16.90 3.54
C LYS A 236 6.27 -16.08 3.51
N ASN A 237 6.06 -15.35 2.42
CA ASN A 237 4.87 -14.52 2.24
C ASN A 237 3.57 -15.35 2.22
N LEU A 238 3.60 -16.50 1.53
CA LEU A 238 2.43 -17.35 1.34
C LEU A 238 2.29 -18.46 2.40
N GLY A 239 3.31 -18.71 3.22
CA GLY A 239 3.31 -19.82 4.18
C GLY A 239 3.39 -21.21 3.50
N ILE A 240 3.98 -21.29 2.30
CA ILE A 240 4.14 -22.52 1.51
C ILE A 240 5.60 -22.99 1.49
N SER A 241 5.84 -24.20 0.99
CA SER A 241 7.21 -24.69 0.82
C SER A 241 7.95 -23.89 -0.25
N ARG A 242 9.29 -23.81 -0.11
CA ARG A 242 10.14 -23.15 -1.11
C ARG A 242 10.02 -23.82 -2.51
N LYS A 243 9.81 -25.14 -2.54
CA LYS A 243 9.58 -25.87 -3.79
C LYS A 243 8.31 -25.41 -4.49
N GLN A 244 7.20 -25.29 -3.75
CA GLN A 244 5.94 -24.77 -4.29
C GLN A 244 6.08 -23.33 -4.78
N ALA A 245 6.74 -22.46 -3.99
CA ALA A 245 6.99 -21.08 -4.40
C ALA A 245 7.79 -20.99 -5.70
N LYS A 246 8.83 -21.85 -5.84
CA LYS A 246 9.60 -21.97 -7.08
C LYS A 246 8.73 -22.41 -8.25
N THR A 247 7.89 -23.43 -8.07
CA THR A 247 6.95 -23.88 -9.11
C THR A 247 6.02 -22.75 -9.55
N PHE A 248 5.48 -21.94 -8.63
CA PHE A 248 4.61 -20.81 -8.98
C PHE A 248 5.36 -19.75 -9.82
N ILE A 249 6.61 -19.46 -9.49
CA ILE A 249 7.44 -18.52 -10.25
C ILE A 249 7.77 -19.09 -11.64
N ASP A 250 8.13 -20.37 -11.71
CA ASP A 250 8.48 -21.03 -12.99
C ASP A 250 7.23 -21.03 -13.93
N ASN A 251 6.05 -21.45 -13.43
CA ASN A 251 4.79 -21.43 -14.20
C ASN A 251 4.40 -20.02 -14.62
N TYR A 252 4.66 -19.02 -13.78
CA TYR A 252 4.42 -17.60 -14.12
C TYR A 252 5.27 -17.17 -15.32
N PHE A 253 6.55 -17.46 -15.33
CA PHE A 253 7.44 -17.10 -16.43
C PHE A 253 7.22 -17.95 -17.71
N GLU A 254 6.72 -19.17 -17.56
CA GLU A 254 6.26 -19.97 -18.70
C GLU A 254 5.06 -19.30 -19.38
N GLN A 255 4.14 -18.74 -18.59
CA GLN A 255 2.98 -18.04 -19.11
C GLN A 255 3.30 -16.64 -19.65
N TYR A 256 4.25 -15.93 -19.01
CA TYR A 256 4.63 -14.56 -19.34
C TYR A 256 6.14 -14.46 -19.64
N PRO A 257 6.61 -15.03 -20.75
CA PRO A 257 8.04 -15.15 -21.05
C PRO A 257 8.72 -13.79 -21.27
N GLN A 258 8.04 -12.83 -21.90
CA GLN A 258 8.62 -11.49 -22.13
C GLN A 258 8.82 -10.69 -20.84
N ILE A 259 8.12 -11.03 -19.75
CA ILE A 259 8.39 -10.43 -18.44
C ILE A 259 9.76 -10.86 -17.91
N LYS A 260 10.13 -12.14 -18.11
CA LYS A 260 11.47 -12.61 -17.75
C LYS A 260 12.55 -11.93 -18.59
N ASP A 261 12.32 -11.82 -19.90
CA ASP A 261 13.23 -11.12 -20.80
C ASP A 261 13.41 -9.64 -20.42
N TYR A 262 12.30 -8.97 -20.06
CA TYR A 262 12.36 -7.62 -19.50
C TYR A 262 13.23 -7.54 -18.26
N MET A 263 13.08 -8.45 -17.29
CA MET A 263 13.87 -8.45 -16.06
C MET A 263 15.36 -8.59 -16.33
N ASP A 264 15.73 -9.54 -17.19
CA ASP A 264 17.12 -9.79 -17.57
C ASP A 264 17.71 -8.59 -18.32
N LYS A 265 16.93 -7.99 -19.23
CA LYS A 265 17.27 -6.76 -19.95
C LYS A 265 17.46 -5.57 -19.01
N ALA A 266 16.54 -5.37 -18.06
CA ALA A 266 16.62 -4.27 -17.10
C ALA A 266 17.89 -4.32 -16.25
N ILE A 267 18.28 -5.52 -15.79
CA ILE A 267 19.55 -5.72 -15.05
C ILE A 267 20.77 -5.44 -15.95
N LYS A 268 20.76 -5.97 -17.19
CA LYS A 268 21.85 -5.73 -18.14
C LYS A 268 22.04 -4.25 -18.43
N GLU A 269 20.97 -3.57 -18.78
CA GLU A 269 21.01 -2.12 -19.06
C GLU A 269 21.44 -1.29 -17.85
N ALA A 270 20.96 -1.65 -16.65
CA ALA A 270 21.39 -0.98 -15.43
C ALA A 270 22.89 -1.16 -15.15
N ARG A 271 23.47 -2.32 -15.47
CA ARG A 271 24.92 -2.56 -15.38
C ARG A 271 25.69 -1.72 -16.39
N GLU A 272 25.18 -1.57 -17.61
CA GLU A 272 25.84 -0.80 -18.67
C GLU A 272 25.75 0.70 -18.43
N LYS A 273 24.57 1.20 -18.00
CA LYS A 273 24.27 2.63 -17.88
C LYS A 273 24.52 3.19 -16.48
N GLY A 274 24.52 2.35 -15.43
CA GLY A 274 24.61 2.76 -14.02
C GLY A 274 23.31 3.29 -13.43
N TYR A 275 22.19 3.21 -14.17
CA TYR A 275 20.87 3.64 -13.70
C TYR A 275 19.75 2.85 -14.36
N ALA A 276 18.57 2.87 -13.73
CA ALA A 276 17.29 2.46 -14.32
C ALA A 276 16.47 3.69 -14.69
N GLU A 277 15.62 3.59 -15.72
CA GLU A 277 14.87 4.73 -16.28
C GLU A 277 13.39 4.39 -16.42
N THR A 278 12.49 5.35 -16.09
CA THR A 278 11.04 5.23 -16.29
C THR A 278 10.67 5.51 -17.75
N ILE A 279 9.39 5.23 -18.11
CA ILE A 279 8.83 5.60 -19.44
C ILE A 279 8.86 7.11 -19.71
N MET A 280 8.96 7.94 -18.65
CA MET A 280 9.10 9.41 -18.72
C MET A 280 10.54 9.87 -18.48
N HIS A 281 11.52 8.99 -18.68
CA HIS A 281 12.95 9.31 -18.60
C HIS A 281 13.46 9.77 -17.23
N ARG A 282 12.72 9.46 -16.14
CA ARG A 282 13.22 9.63 -14.77
C ARG A 282 14.29 8.58 -14.49
N ARG A 283 15.46 9.01 -14.02
CA ARG A 283 16.59 8.12 -13.74
C ARG A 283 16.73 7.83 -12.26
N ARG A 284 16.97 6.56 -11.94
CA ARG A 284 17.41 6.12 -10.62
C ARG A 284 18.80 5.51 -10.74
N TYR A 285 19.79 6.19 -10.18
CA TYR A 285 21.17 5.71 -10.17
C TYR A 285 21.33 4.51 -9.26
N LEU A 286 22.14 3.54 -9.68
CA LEU A 286 22.36 2.25 -9.05
C LEU A 286 23.86 2.00 -8.82
N PRO A 287 24.54 2.74 -7.92
CA PRO A 287 25.98 2.63 -7.71
C PRO A 287 26.42 1.24 -7.27
N ASP A 288 25.52 0.49 -6.63
CA ASP A 288 25.78 -0.84 -6.07
C ASP A 288 25.57 -1.98 -7.07
N ILE A 289 25.22 -1.71 -8.33
CA ILE A 289 24.87 -2.74 -9.33
C ILE A 289 26.03 -3.69 -9.65
N HIS A 290 27.27 -3.25 -9.43
CA HIS A 290 28.50 -4.03 -9.59
C HIS A 290 29.12 -4.48 -8.27
N SER A 291 28.44 -4.37 -7.14
CA SER A 291 28.96 -4.72 -5.83
C SER A 291 29.42 -6.19 -5.78
N LYS A 292 30.59 -6.43 -5.20
CA LYS A 292 31.08 -7.78 -4.93
C LYS A 292 30.26 -8.51 -3.85
N ASN A 293 29.61 -7.77 -2.97
CA ASN A 293 28.71 -8.32 -1.97
C ASN A 293 27.42 -8.76 -2.63
N PHE A 294 27.12 -10.05 -2.54
CA PHE A 294 25.92 -10.65 -3.16
C PHE A 294 24.62 -9.97 -2.72
N ASN A 295 24.44 -9.70 -1.43
CA ASN A 295 23.20 -9.11 -0.92
C ASN A 295 22.98 -7.68 -1.44
N VAL A 296 24.05 -6.88 -1.45
CA VAL A 296 24.04 -5.50 -1.95
C VAL A 296 23.75 -5.48 -3.45
N ARG A 297 24.45 -6.30 -4.23
CA ARG A 297 24.23 -6.44 -5.67
C ARG A 297 22.83 -6.94 -5.99
N SER A 298 22.35 -7.99 -5.32
CA SER A 298 20.99 -8.53 -5.53
C SER A 298 19.91 -7.51 -5.20
N PHE A 299 20.12 -6.66 -4.21
CA PHE A 299 19.22 -5.55 -3.93
C PHE A 299 19.21 -4.53 -5.08
N ALA A 300 20.37 -4.16 -5.61
CA ALA A 300 20.49 -3.25 -6.76
C ALA A 300 19.85 -3.84 -8.02
N GLU A 301 19.98 -5.13 -8.29
CA GLU A 301 19.35 -5.83 -9.40
C GLU A 301 17.81 -5.82 -9.29
N ARG A 302 17.26 -6.11 -8.10
CA ARG A 302 15.81 -5.96 -7.86
C ARG A 302 15.34 -4.52 -8.03
N THR A 303 16.15 -3.56 -7.62
CA THR A 303 15.86 -2.15 -7.79
C THR A 303 15.87 -1.74 -9.27
N ALA A 304 16.75 -2.32 -10.09
CA ALA A 304 16.78 -2.11 -11.54
C ALA A 304 15.49 -2.58 -12.23
N ILE A 305 14.92 -3.70 -11.78
CA ILE A 305 13.66 -4.24 -12.30
C ILE A 305 12.46 -3.39 -11.86
N ASN A 306 12.40 -3.06 -10.57
CA ASN A 306 11.23 -2.40 -9.97
C ASN A 306 11.15 -0.91 -10.29
N SER A 307 12.29 -0.19 -10.34
CA SER A 307 12.28 1.27 -10.46
C SER A 307 11.61 1.80 -11.73
N PRO A 308 11.78 1.20 -12.92
CA PRO A 308 11.05 1.63 -14.10
C PRO A 308 9.53 1.48 -13.94
N ILE A 309 9.07 0.44 -13.27
CA ILE A 309 7.64 0.15 -13.07
C ILE A 309 7.03 1.11 -12.06
N GLN A 310 7.56 1.12 -10.85
CA GLN A 310 7.04 1.96 -9.75
C GLN A 310 7.23 3.45 -10.03
N GLY A 311 8.36 3.82 -10.65
CA GLY A 311 8.64 5.19 -11.04
C GLY A 311 7.72 5.67 -12.16
N SER A 312 7.42 4.84 -13.16
CA SER A 312 6.46 5.19 -14.21
C SER A 312 5.05 5.36 -13.66
N ALA A 313 4.61 4.52 -12.72
CA ALA A 313 3.34 4.70 -12.03
C ALA A 313 3.28 6.05 -11.29
N ALA A 314 4.39 6.44 -10.62
CA ALA A 314 4.51 7.75 -9.99
C ALA A 314 4.49 8.92 -10.98
N ASP A 315 5.08 8.76 -12.15
CA ASP A 315 5.05 9.77 -13.21
C ASP A 315 3.63 9.90 -13.80
N ILE A 316 2.95 8.79 -14.05
CA ILE A 316 1.56 8.77 -14.57
C ILE A 316 0.62 9.54 -13.65
N ILE A 317 0.62 9.25 -12.34
CA ILE A 317 -0.29 9.96 -11.42
C ILE A 317 0.04 11.45 -11.30
N LYS A 318 1.31 11.84 -11.40
CA LYS A 318 1.71 13.26 -11.40
C LYS A 318 1.21 13.99 -12.65
N ILE A 319 1.26 13.34 -13.82
CA ILE A 319 0.69 13.89 -15.06
C ILE A 319 -0.82 14.02 -14.91
N ALA A 320 -1.49 12.99 -14.38
CA ALA A 320 -2.92 13.04 -14.09
C ALA A 320 -3.28 14.20 -13.16
N MET A 321 -2.50 14.43 -12.09
CA MET A 321 -2.72 15.57 -11.17
C MET A 321 -2.62 16.92 -11.87
N ILE A 322 -1.62 17.11 -12.72
CA ILE A 322 -1.42 18.35 -13.47
C ILE A 322 -2.58 18.57 -14.46
N ASN A 323 -2.94 17.52 -15.22
CA ASN A 323 -4.03 17.59 -16.18
C ASN A 323 -5.38 17.83 -15.48
N MET A 324 -5.58 17.19 -14.31
CA MET A 324 -6.80 17.36 -13.55
C MET A 324 -6.95 18.78 -13.02
N GLN A 325 -5.87 19.37 -12.46
CA GLN A 325 -5.92 20.77 -12.02
C GLN A 325 -6.27 21.72 -13.16
N LYS A 326 -5.62 21.55 -14.34
CA LYS A 326 -5.94 22.34 -15.53
C LYS A 326 -7.41 22.18 -15.92
N LYS A 327 -7.95 20.97 -15.89
CA LYS A 327 -9.34 20.70 -16.23
C LYS A 327 -10.34 21.34 -15.28
N LEU A 328 -10.05 21.31 -13.98
CA LEU A 328 -10.87 21.99 -12.96
C LEU A 328 -10.88 23.51 -13.18
N ASP A 329 -9.72 24.09 -13.51
CA ASP A 329 -9.58 25.53 -13.76
C ASP A 329 -10.29 25.95 -15.06
N GLU A 330 -10.15 25.20 -16.15
CA GLU A 330 -10.82 25.41 -17.44
C GLU A 330 -12.36 25.41 -17.32
N LEU A 331 -12.88 24.51 -16.50
CA LEU A 331 -14.33 24.38 -16.27
C LEU A 331 -14.84 25.28 -15.14
N HIS A 332 -13.98 26.08 -14.54
CA HIS A 332 -14.28 26.96 -13.41
C HIS A 332 -14.99 26.25 -12.24
N LEU A 333 -14.60 24.99 -11.96
CA LEU A 333 -15.19 24.19 -10.91
C LEU A 333 -14.67 24.59 -9.53
N LYS A 334 -15.54 24.52 -8.53
CA LYS A 334 -15.22 24.75 -7.12
C LYS A 334 -14.59 23.52 -6.45
N THR A 335 -14.74 22.35 -7.05
CA THR A 335 -14.10 21.11 -6.62
C THR A 335 -12.61 21.31 -6.44
N LYS A 336 -12.06 20.76 -5.37
CA LYS A 336 -10.63 20.82 -5.05
C LYS A 336 -10.02 19.42 -4.95
N MET A 337 -8.89 19.21 -5.59
CA MET A 337 -8.04 18.06 -5.32
C MET A 337 -7.36 18.30 -3.97
N VAL A 338 -7.62 17.45 -2.98
CA VAL A 338 -7.19 17.67 -1.58
C VAL A 338 -6.08 16.72 -1.13
N LEU A 339 -6.07 15.48 -1.60
CA LEU A 339 -5.01 14.51 -1.26
C LEU A 339 -4.60 13.67 -2.47
N GLN A 340 -3.35 13.24 -2.43
CA GLN A 340 -2.80 12.16 -3.23
C GLN A 340 -2.28 11.06 -2.29
N VAL A 341 -2.77 9.83 -2.44
CA VAL A 341 -2.43 8.69 -1.59
C VAL A 341 -2.10 7.48 -2.47
N HIS A 342 -0.83 7.12 -2.59
CA HIS A 342 -0.35 6.04 -3.45
C HIS A 342 -0.77 6.25 -4.92
N ASP A 343 -1.76 5.51 -5.39
CA ASP A 343 -2.29 5.56 -6.76
C ASP A 343 -3.67 6.24 -6.82
N GLU A 344 -4.09 6.89 -5.73
CA GLU A 344 -5.40 7.49 -5.49
C GLU A 344 -5.33 9.01 -5.47
N LEU A 345 -6.31 9.67 -6.10
CA LEU A 345 -6.58 11.10 -5.97
C LEU A 345 -7.89 11.32 -5.22
N ILE A 346 -7.90 12.26 -4.27
CA ILE A 346 -9.06 12.56 -3.44
C ILE A 346 -9.46 14.00 -3.63
N PHE A 347 -10.77 14.21 -3.78
CA PHE A 347 -11.36 15.49 -4.08
C PHE A 347 -12.45 15.84 -3.07
N ASP A 348 -12.53 17.13 -2.77
CA ASP A 348 -13.63 17.77 -2.05
C ASP A 348 -14.60 18.37 -3.07
N VAL A 349 -15.80 17.82 -3.16
CA VAL A 349 -16.73 18.06 -4.28
C VAL A 349 -18.04 18.66 -3.79
N PRO A 350 -18.39 19.89 -4.20
CA PRO A 350 -19.73 20.43 -3.99
C PRO A 350 -20.80 19.57 -4.67
N LYS A 351 -21.94 19.39 -4.03
CA LYS A 351 -23.04 18.54 -4.54
C LYS A 351 -23.40 18.81 -5.99
N ALA A 352 -23.44 20.08 -6.38
CA ALA A 352 -23.83 20.50 -7.73
C ALA A 352 -22.83 20.05 -8.82
N GLU A 353 -21.60 19.74 -8.45
CA GLU A 353 -20.53 19.36 -9.39
C GLU A 353 -20.32 17.84 -9.47
N LEU A 354 -20.96 17.04 -8.59
CA LEU A 354 -20.69 15.61 -8.45
C LEU A 354 -20.82 14.84 -9.78
N ASP A 355 -21.90 15.07 -10.55
CA ASP A 355 -22.12 14.34 -11.80
C ASP A 355 -21.10 14.71 -12.90
N THR A 356 -20.57 15.93 -12.85
CA THR A 356 -19.46 16.35 -13.71
C THR A 356 -18.17 15.65 -13.30
N ILE A 357 -17.86 15.66 -12.00
CA ILE A 357 -16.64 15.06 -11.43
C ILE A 357 -16.59 13.56 -11.68
N LYS A 358 -17.70 12.82 -11.54
CA LYS A 358 -17.81 11.39 -11.87
C LYS A 358 -17.37 11.05 -13.29
N LYS A 359 -17.50 11.97 -14.23
CA LYS A 359 -17.13 11.77 -15.64
C LYS A 359 -15.69 12.19 -15.88
N ILE A 360 -15.34 13.43 -15.49
CA ILE A 360 -14.05 14.01 -15.90
C ILE A 360 -12.86 13.45 -15.13
N VAL A 361 -13.00 13.05 -13.85
CA VAL A 361 -11.86 12.57 -13.08
C VAL A 361 -11.36 11.23 -13.61
N PRO A 362 -12.18 10.18 -13.78
CA PRO A 362 -11.72 8.94 -14.41
C PRO A 362 -11.19 9.15 -15.83
N GLU A 363 -11.85 9.99 -16.65
CA GLU A 363 -11.41 10.30 -18.02
C GLU A 363 -10.00 10.90 -18.05
N VAL A 364 -9.75 11.93 -17.23
CA VAL A 364 -8.43 12.58 -17.15
C VAL A 364 -7.36 11.64 -16.62
N MET A 365 -7.67 10.82 -15.62
CA MET A 365 -6.71 9.84 -15.09
C MET A 365 -6.40 8.76 -16.13
N GLN A 366 -7.40 8.19 -16.80
CA GLN A 366 -7.22 7.15 -17.80
C GLN A 366 -6.50 7.62 -19.07
N SER A 367 -6.60 8.90 -19.40
CA SER A 367 -5.94 9.52 -20.56
C SER A 367 -4.62 10.20 -20.24
N ALA A 368 -4.12 10.12 -19.01
CA ALA A 368 -2.90 10.79 -18.58
C ALA A 368 -1.67 10.40 -19.43
N VAL A 369 -1.55 9.13 -19.78
CA VAL A 369 -0.49 8.57 -20.62
C VAL A 369 -1.06 7.45 -21.48
N THR A 370 -0.54 7.28 -22.70
CA THR A 370 -0.89 6.15 -23.55
C THR A 370 0.06 4.99 -23.30
N LEU A 371 -0.51 3.83 -22.93
CA LEU A 371 0.20 2.56 -22.82
C LEU A 371 -0.38 1.57 -23.86
N ASP A 372 0.31 0.43 -24.07
CA ASP A 372 -0.20 -0.67 -24.93
C ASP A 372 -1.41 -1.39 -24.31
N VAL A 373 -1.72 -1.09 -23.06
CA VAL A 373 -2.91 -1.53 -22.32
C VAL A 373 -3.69 -0.34 -21.77
N PRO A 374 -5.02 -0.41 -21.63
CA PRO A 374 -5.79 0.70 -21.10
C PRO A 374 -5.41 0.99 -19.65
N LEU A 375 -5.27 2.27 -19.29
CA LEU A 375 -5.31 2.69 -17.89
C LEU A 375 -6.76 2.71 -17.43
N ILE A 376 -7.04 2.12 -16.28
CA ILE A 376 -8.37 2.10 -15.67
C ILE A 376 -8.27 2.82 -14.33
N ALA A 377 -9.24 3.69 -14.06
CA ALA A 377 -9.37 4.39 -12.79
C ALA A 377 -10.79 4.17 -12.25
N ASP A 378 -10.86 3.55 -11.07
CA ASP A 378 -12.11 3.25 -10.38
C ASP A 378 -12.44 4.39 -9.43
N SER A 379 -13.69 4.82 -9.38
CA SER A 379 -14.11 5.94 -8.56
C SER A 379 -15.28 5.62 -7.65
N ASN A 380 -15.25 6.17 -6.44
CA ASN A 380 -16.32 6.14 -5.46
C ASN A 380 -16.47 7.51 -4.79
N TRP A 381 -17.58 7.71 -4.11
CA TRP A 381 -17.86 8.96 -3.40
C TRP A 381 -18.76 8.71 -2.18
N GLY A 382 -18.64 9.56 -1.19
CA GLY A 382 -19.43 9.50 0.03
C GLY A 382 -19.36 10.79 0.83
N HIS A 383 -20.04 10.84 1.96
CA HIS A 383 -20.02 12.01 2.86
C HIS A 383 -18.75 12.08 3.72
N ASN A 384 -17.89 11.11 3.62
CA ASN A 384 -16.55 11.08 4.23
C ASN A 384 -15.63 10.17 3.40
N TRP A 385 -14.35 10.17 3.72
CA TRP A 385 -13.37 9.35 2.96
C TRP A 385 -13.54 7.84 3.17
N TYR A 386 -14.12 7.40 4.29
CA TYR A 386 -14.43 5.98 4.51
C TYR A 386 -15.48 5.47 3.52
N ASP A 387 -16.55 6.23 3.32
CA ASP A 387 -17.65 5.87 2.41
C ASP A 387 -17.26 6.04 0.93
N ALA A 388 -16.22 6.81 0.64
CA ALA A 388 -15.70 7.05 -0.71
C ALA A 388 -14.71 5.98 -1.18
N LYS A 389 -14.64 4.82 -0.49
CA LYS A 389 -13.66 3.78 -0.84
C LYS A 389 -14.26 2.39 -0.96
#